data_de18e27bf3c1784c459714a62be45e61
#
_entry.id   de18e27bf3c1784c459714a62be45e61
#
_cell.length_a   1.000
_cell.length_b   1.000
_cell.length_c   1.000
_cell.angle_alpha   90.00
_cell.angle_beta   90.00
_cell.angle_gamma   90.00
#
_symmetry.space_group_name_H-M   'P 1'
#
loop_
_entity.id
_entity.type
_entity.pdbx_description
1 polymer ?
#
loop_
_entity_poly.entity_id
_entity_poly.type
_entity_poly.pdbx_seq_one_letter_code
_entity_poly.pdbx_strand_id
1 'polypeptide(L)'
;MSFNETIKGALPEYAKDTKLNLDAVLFRSTLDADVAMGCAVAALAATGNGKVLSILLADNPVYAEPAMTAASIMATNNVWYPYVEMADDPQLKGLPAQLRMNAIASHGGTTKANFEAFSLAASIVGKCHFCVKAHYETLKNEEGYTVEQLRDIGRIASVMNSVAKVLNS
;
A
#
# COMPACT_ATOMS: atom_id res chain seq x y z
N MET A 1 16.07 -7.78 16.22
CA MET A 1 15.24 -8.79 15.51
C MET A 1 14.50 -8.04 14.42
N SER A 2 14.66 -8.45 13.17
CA SER A 2 14.02 -7.78 12.04
C SER A 2 12.50 -7.95 12.05
N PHE A 3 11.79 -7.10 11.29
CA PHE A 3 10.34 -7.24 11.06
C PHE A 3 9.98 -8.67 10.68
N ASN A 4 10.69 -9.20 9.68
CA ASN A 4 10.41 -10.54 9.17
C ASN A 4 10.53 -11.64 10.26
N GLU A 5 11.60 -11.62 11.05
CA GLU A 5 11.79 -12.58 12.15
C GLU A 5 10.71 -12.42 13.21
N THR A 6 10.41 -11.20 13.61
CA THR A 6 9.39 -10.89 14.63
C THR A 6 8.01 -11.37 14.20
N ILE A 7 7.61 -11.04 12.98
CA ILE A 7 6.29 -11.42 12.45
C ILE A 7 6.18 -12.93 12.24
N LYS A 8 7.22 -13.57 11.68
CA LYS A 8 7.22 -15.04 11.51
C LYS A 8 7.13 -15.79 12.85
N GLY A 9 7.75 -15.25 13.89
CA GLY A 9 7.65 -15.81 15.24
C GLY A 9 6.27 -15.63 15.88
N ALA A 10 5.57 -14.53 15.55
CA ALA A 10 4.24 -14.23 16.08
C ALA A 10 3.10 -14.92 15.34
N LEU A 11 3.28 -15.28 14.06
CA LEU A 11 2.24 -15.93 13.27
C LEU A 11 1.99 -17.36 13.75
N PRO A 12 0.72 -17.72 14.06
CA PRO A 12 0.35 -19.04 14.49
C PRO A 12 0.48 -20.09 13.37
N GLU A 13 0.49 -21.37 13.73
CA GLU A 13 0.71 -22.49 12.79
C GLU A 13 -0.36 -22.54 11.68
N TYR A 14 -1.61 -22.20 11.99
CA TYR A 14 -2.66 -22.17 10.96
C TYR A 14 -2.41 -21.11 9.87
N ALA A 15 -1.52 -20.13 10.11
CA ALA A 15 -1.14 -19.08 9.16
C ALA A 15 0.19 -19.40 8.44
N LYS A 16 0.54 -20.67 8.30
CA LYS A 16 1.79 -21.13 7.69
C LYS A 16 2.00 -20.55 6.28
N ASP A 17 0.96 -20.51 5.46
CA ASP A 17 1.06 -19.96 4.11
C ASP A 17 1.35 -18.46 4.13
N THR A 18 0.73 -17.68 5.04
CA THR A 18 1.06 -16.27 5.25
C THR A 18 2.53 -16.10 5.63
N LYS A 19 3.04 -16.95 6.53
CA LYS A 19 4.45 -16.96 6.96
C LYS A 19 5.41 -17.21 5.77
N LEU A 20 5.11 -18.19 4.92
CA LEU A 20 5.93 -18.50 3.74
C LEU A 20 5.86 -17.42 2.66
N ASN A 21 4.68 -16.85 2.45
CA ASN A 21 4.47 -15.76 1.50
C ASN A 21 5.19 -14.48 1.90
N LEU A 22 5.37 -14.23 3.19
CA LEU A 22 6.08 -13.03 3.68
C LEU A 22 7.49 -12.93 3.10
N ASP A 23 8.27 -14.02 3.13
CA ASP A 23 9.60 -14.06 2.52
C ASP A 23 9.54 -13.88 1.00
N ALA A 24 8.53 -14.48 0.36
CA ALA A 24 8.39 -14.44 -1.09
C ALA A 24 8.12 -13.01 -1.59
N VAL A 25 7.29 -12.26 -0.90
CA VAL A 25 6.90 -10.91 -1.36
C VAL A 25 7.91 -9.84 -1.02
N LEU A 26 8.65 -9.97 0.09
CA LEU A 26 9.63 -8.96 0.50
C LEU A 26 11.01 -9.17 -0.12
N PHE A 27 11.47 -10.41 -0.28
CA PHE A 27 12.85 -10.70 -0.66
C PHE A 27 13.02 -11.33 -2.06
N ARG A 28 11.92 -11.74 -2.70
CA ARG A 28 11.92 -12.32 -4.04
C ARG A 28 10.99 -11.55 -4.99
N SER A 29 10.85 -10.26 -4.73
CA SER A 29 10.11 -9.33 -5.59
C SER A 29 10.93 -8.91 -6.80
N THR A 30 10.27 -8.52 -7.89
CA THR A 30 10.88 -7.86 -9.05
C THR A 30 11.07 -6.36 -8.82
N LEU A 31 10.57 -5.83 -7.70
CA LEU A 31 10.76 -4.45 -7.27
C LEU A 31 12.15 -4.27 -6.63
N ASP A 32 12.65 -3.05 -6.67
CA ASP A 32 13.74 -2.64 -5.79
C ASP A 32 13.37 -2.92 -4.33
N ALA A 33 14.33 -3.39 -3.52
CA ALA A 33 14.08 -3.82 -2.15
C ALA A 33 13.49 -2.72 -1.27
N ASP A 34 13.98 -1.48 -1.41
CA ASP A 34 13.48 -0.34 -0.65
C ASP A 34 12.07 0.07 -1.09
N VAL A 35 11.76 -0.06 -2.39
CA VAL A 35 10.41 0.18 -2.93
C VAL A 35 9.44 -0.90 -2.45
N ALA A 36 9.84 -2.17 -2.45
CA ALA A 36 9.02 -3.27 -1.91
C ALA A 36 8.69 -3.04 -0.43
N MET A 37 9.68 -2.60 0.35
CA MET A 37 9.48 -2.28 1.77
C MET A 37 8.57 -1.06 1.97
N GLY A 38 8.70 -0.02 1.13
CA GLY A 38 7.78 1.12 1.13
C GLY A 38 6.33 0.72 0.81
N CYS A 39 6.13 -0.18 -0.17
CA CYS A 39 4.81 -0.75 -0.45
C CYS A 39 4.25 -1.53 0.75
N ALA A 40 5.10 -2.27 1.48
CA ALA A 40 4.68 -2.96 2.70
C ALA A 40 4.26 -1.99 3.81
N VAL A 41 4.99 -0.88 4.00
CA VAL A 41 4.63 0.19 4.94
C VAL A 41 3.26 0.77 4.58
N ALA A 42 3.07 1.17 3.32
CA ALA A 42 1.82 1.78 2.86
C ALA A 42 0.63 0.82 3.00
N ALA A 43 0.82 -0.46 2.65
CA ALA A 43 -0.20 -1.48 2.79
C ALA A 43 -0.58 -1.72 4.26
N LEU A 44 0.39 -1.86 5.17
CA LEU A 44 0.13 -2.03 6.60
C LEU A 44 -0.58 -0.81 7.20
N ALA A 45 -0.16 0.40 6.84
CA ALA A 45 -0.84 1.62 7.26
C ALA A 45 -2.32 1.61 6.85
N ALA A 46 -2.61 1.19 5.62
CA ALA A 46 -3.98 1.08 5.11
C ALA A 46 -4.82 0.01 5.82
N THR A 47 -4.21 -0.98 6.47
CA THR A 47 -4.96 -2.00 7.26
C THR A 47 -5.47 -1.46 8.59
N GLY A 48 -4.88 -0.38 9.12
CA GLY A 48 -5.16 0.16 10.45
C GLY A 48 -4.51 -0.62 11.61
N ASN A 49 -3.72 -1.67 11.34
CA ASN A 49 -3.00 -2.40 12.39
C ASN A 49 -1.70 -1.68 12.78
N GLY A 50 -1.82 -0.71 13.70
CA GLY A 50 -0.68 0.09 14.17
C GLY A 50 0.40 -0.73 14.87
N LYS A 51 0.06 -1.84 15.51
CA LYS A 51 1.02 -2.72 16.19
C LYS A 51 1.97 -3.38 15.18
N VAL A 52 1.44 -3.99 14.13
CA VAL A 52 2.26 -4.62 13.09
C VAL A 52 3.06 -3.55 12.32
N LEU A 53 2.43 -2.42 12.01
CA LEU A 53 3.10 -1.30 11.34
C LEU A 53 4.28 -0.78 12.16
N SER A 54 4.14 -0.61 13.48
CA SER A 54 5.23 -0.13 14.34
C SER A 54 6.44 -1.07 14.37
N ILE A 55 6.22 -2.38 14.26
CA ILE A 55 7.30 -3.36 14.16
C ILE A 55 8.07 -3.16 12.84
N LEU A 56 7.37 -2.91 11.72
CA LEU A 56 8.02 -2.65 10.44
C LEU A 56 8.80 -1.33 10.47
N LEU A 57 8.22 -0.28 11.01
CA LEU A 57 8.86 1.03 11.10
C LEU A 57 10.12 1.01 12.00
N ALA A 58 10.21 0.10 12.96
CA ALA A 58 11.40 -0.08 13.80
C ALA A 58 12.64 -0.55 13.00
N ASP A 59 12.45 -1.15 11.84
CA ASP A 59 13.54 -1.50 10.92
C ASP A 59 14.06 -0.28 10.12
N ASN A 60 13.49 0.90 10.32
CA ASN A 60 13.83 2.16 9.64
C ASN A 60 13.84 2.05 8.11
N PRO A 61 12.73 1.67 7.47
CA PRO A 61 12.67 1.58 6.01
C PRO A 61 13.00 2.93 5.35
N VAL A 62 13.78 2.90 4.27
CA VAL A 62 14.24 4.12 3.58
C VAL A 62 13.07 5.04 3.17
N TYR A 63 11.97 4.45 2.71
CA TYR A 63 10.79 5.19 2.26
C TYR A 63 9.64 5.19 3.27
N ALA A 64 9.93 5.06 4.59
CA ALA A 64 8.89 5.04 5.62
C ALA A 64 7.98 6.27 5.54
N GLU A 65 8.56 7.48 5.53
CA GLU A 65 7.79 8.73 5.54
C GLU A 65 7.00 8.94 4.24
N PRO A 66 7.58 8.82 3.03
CA PRO A 66 6.81 8.90 1.78
C PRO A 66 5.69 7.87 1.68
N ALA A 67 5.93 6.63 2.13
CA ALA A 67 4.93 5.58 2.12
C ALA A 67 3.77 5.86 3.09
N MET A 68 4.07 6.36 4.28
CA MET A 68 3.05 6.81 5.26
C MET A 68 2.26 8.00 4.72
N THR A 69 2.91 8.94 4.03
CA THR A 69 2.26 10.08 3.37
C THR A 69 1.28 9.59 2.30
N ALA A 70 1.71 8.69 1.42
CA ALA A 70 0.85 8.10 0.40
C ALA A 70 -0.37 7.38 1.03
N ALA A 71 -0.14 6.56 2.05
CA ALA A 71 -1.21 5.85 2.75
C ALA A 71 -2.21 6.82 3.42
N SER A 72 -1.73 7.91 4.00
CA SER A 72 -2.58 8.95 4.61
C SER A 72 -3.54 9.58 3.60
N ILE A 73 -3.04 9.95 2.41
CA ILE A 73 -3.87 10.50 1.35
C ILE A 73 -4.83 9.44 0.82
N MET A 74 -4.35 8.23 0.60
CA MET A 74 -5.20 7.13 0.12
C MET A 74 -6.26 6.73 1.13
N ALA A 75 -6.03 6.90 2.43
CA ALA A 75 -7.07 6.70 3.44
C ALA A 75 -8.28 7.61 3.22
N THR A 76 -8.06 8.84 2.76
CA THR A 76 -9.13 9.75 2.35
C THR A 76 -9.75 9.32 1.01
N ASN A 77 -8.91 9.10 0.00
CA ASN A 77 -9.36 8.79 -1.36
C ASN A 77 -10.06 7.44 -1.46
N ASN A 78 -9.63 6.44 -0.71
CA ASN A 78 -10.24 5.12 -0.66
C ASN A 78 -11.67 5.14 -0.07
N VAL A 79 -12.08 6.23 0.54
CA VAL A 79 -13.45 6.44 1.04
C VAL A 79 -14.21 7.38 0.09
N TRP A 80 -13.60 8.49 -0.31
CA TRP A 80 -14.26 9.50 -1.13
C TRP A 80 -14.68 8.96 -2.52
N TYR A 81 -13.77 8.38 -3.27
CA TYR A 81 -14.08 7.91 -4.62
C TYR A 81 -15.08 6.75 -4.66
N PRO A 82 -15.00 5.73 -3.79
CA PRO A 82 -16.06 4.73 -3.68
C PRO A 82 -17.42 5.32 -3.28
N TYR A 83 -17.45 6.32 -2.41
CA TYR A 83 -18.68 7.02 -2.07
C TYR A 83 -19.34 7.67 -3.29
N VAL A 84 -18.54 8.43 -4.08
CA VAL A 84 -19.02 9.08 -5.30
C VAL A 84 -19.52 8.05 -6.33
N GLU A 85 -18.80 6.92 -6.45
CA GLU A 85 -19.19 5.82 -7.33
C GLU A 85 -20.52 5.17 -6.87
N MET A 86 -20.65 4.86 -5.58
CA MET A 86 -21.83 4.23 -5.01
C MET A 86 -23.06 5.13 -5.04
N ALA A 87 -22.89 6.42 -4.86
CA ALA A 87 -23.98 7.40 -4.94
C ALA A 87 -24.58 7.48 -6.35
N ASP A 88 -23.74 7.24 -7.37
CA ASP A 88 -24.09 7.24 -8.79
C ASP A 88 -24.85 8.48 -9.28
N ASP A 89 -24.60 9.63 -8.64
CA ASP A 89 -25.20 10.91 -9.02
C ASP A 89 -24.27 11.69 -9.96
N PRO A 90 -24.70 11.98 -11.22
CA PRO A 90 -23.92 12.76 -12.17
C PRO A 90 -23.56 14.17 -11.68
N GLN A 91 -24.41 14.79 -10.84
CA GLN A 91 -24.11 16.10 -10.29
C GLN A 91 -22.99 16.03 -9.26
N LEU A 92 -23.00 15.02 -8.38
CA LEU A 92 -21.92 14.78 -7.42
C LEU A 92 -20.60 14.45 -8.13
N LYS A 93 -20.63 13.62 -9.18
CA LYS A 93 -19.45 13.29 -9.99
C LYS A 93 -18.82 14.50 -10.66
N GLY A 94 -19.61 15.54 -10.97
CA GLY A 94 -19.16 16.80 -11.57
C GLY A 94 -18.59 17.82 -10.58
N LEU A 95 -18.74 17.59 -9.28
CA LEU A 95 -18.24 18.51 -8.25
C LEU A 95 -16.79 18.18 -7.88
N PRO A 96 -15.93 19.21 -7.70
CA PRO A 96 -14.60 18.99 -7.14
C PRO A 96 -14.71 18.52 -5.70
N ALA A 97 -13.84 17.60 -5.30
CA ALA A 97 -13.86 17.02 -3.94
C ALA A 97 -13.62 18.05 -2.84
N GLN A 98 -12.91 19.15 -3.14
CA GLN A 98 -12.50 20.18 -2.18
C GLN A 98 -11.75 19.61 -0.96
N LEU A 99 -11.01 18.54 -1.17
CA LEU A 99 -10.14 17.89 -0.18
C LEU A 99 -8.70 18.25 -0.47
N ARG A 100 -7.94 18.50 0.60
CA ARG A 100 -6.53 18.88 0.47
C ARG A 100 -5.66 17.65 0.20
N MET A 101 -4.91 17.69 -0.92
CA MET A 101 -4.04 16.58 -1.38
C MET A 101 -2.70 17.12 -1.90
N ASN A 102 -2.15 18.15 -1.24
CA ASN A 102 -0.93 18.85 -1.72
C ASN A 102 0.29 17.92 -1.78
N ALA A 103 0.35 16.91 -0.92
CA ALA A 103 1.46 15.95 -0.91
C ALA A 103 1.53 15.08 -2.19
N ILE A 104 0.46 15.01 -2.99
CA ILE A 104 0.52 14.36 -4.31
C ILE A 104 1.50 15.11 -5.22
N ALA A 105 1.50 16.44 -5.21
CA ALA A 105 2.38 17.23 -6.06
C ALA A 105 3.86 17.14 -5.67
N SER A 106 4.15 16.93 -4.39
CA SER A 106 5.52 16.74 -3.86
C SER A 106 5.96 15.28 -3.83
N HIS A 107 5.06 14.35 -4.15
CA HIS A 107 5.28 12.89 -4.07
C HIS A 107 5.80 12.44 -2.70
N GLY A 108 5.38 13.13 -1.63
CA GLY A 108 5.84 12.83 -0.28
C GLY A 108 7.36 12.94 -0.07
N GLY A 109 8.08 13.65 -0.98
CA GLY A 109 9.53 13.82 -0.91
C GLY A 109 10.34 12.70 -1.59
N THR A 110 9.68 11.81 -2.34
CA THR A 110 10.33 10.78 -3.16
C THR A 110 10.03 10.99 -4.65
N THR A 111 10.37 10.02 -5.51
CA THR A 111 10.03 10.08 -6.93
C THR A 111 8.53 9.85 -7.15
N LYS A 112 8.00 10.34 -8.28
CA LYS A 112 6.62 10.06 -8.68
C LYS A 112 6.37 8.55 -8.73
N ALA A 113 7.26 7.79 -9.36
CA ALA A 113 7.14 6.34 -9.47
C ALA A 113 7.00 5.64 -8.10
N ASN A 114 7.84 6.00 -7.14
CA ASN A 114 7.78 5.43 -5.79
C ASN A 114 6.46 5.79 -5.08
N PHE A 115 6.07 7.06 -5.14
CA PHE A 115 4.84 7.53 -4.51
C PHE A 115 3.59 6.85 -5.11
N GLU A 116 3.55 6.68 -6.43
CA GLU A 116 2.49 5.96 -7.13
C GLU A 116 2.45 4.46 -6.73
N ALA A 117 3.62 3.82 -6.56
CA ALA A 117 3.68 2.44 -6.10
C ALA A 117 3.13 2.28 -4.66
N PHE A 118 3.48 3.19 -3.76
CA PHE A 118 2.98 3.20 -2.38
C PHE A 118 1.47 3.48 -2.35
N SER A 119 1.01 4.43 -3.17
CA SER A 119 -0.40 4.76 -3.32
C SER A 119 -1.21 3.58 -3.87
N LEU A 120 -0.66 2.84 -4.84
CA LEU A 120 -1.28 1.62 -5.36
C LEU A 120 -1.41 0.56 -4.26
N ALA A 121 -0.33 0.30 -3.49
CA ALA A 121 -0.36 -0.68 -2.42
C ALA A 121 -1.43 -0.36 -1.36
N ALA A 122 -1.54 0.89 -0.93
CA ALA A 122 -2.57 1.34 0.01
C ALA A 122 -3.98 1.22 -0.59
N SER A 123 -4.14 1.56 -1.88
CA SER A 123 -5.44 1.51 -2.56
C SER A 123 -5.95 0.10 -2.80
N ILE A 124 -5.06 -0.88 -3.01
CA ILE A 124 -5.42 -2.30 -3.09
C ILE A 124 -6.04 -2.76 -1.78
N VAL A 125 -5.42 -2.43 -0.64
CA VAL A 125 -5.96 -2.75 0.69
C VAL A 125 -7.30 -2.04 0.92
N GLY A 126 -7.41 -0.78 0.50
CA GLY A 126 -8.64 0.02 0.59
C GLY A 126 -9.73 -0.40 -0.38
N LYS A 127 -9.43 -1.23 -1.38
CA LYS A 127 -10.37 -1.73 -2.41
C LYS A 127 -11.08 -0.61 -3.18
N CYS A 128 -10.40 0.51 -3.40
CA CYS A 128 -10.91 1.62 -4.18
C CYS A 128 -10.67 1.36 -5.67
N HIS A 129 -11.70 1.01 -6.43
CA HIS A 129 -11.61 0.70 -7.86
C HIS A 129 -10.98 1.84 -8.67
N PHE A 130 -11.46 3.06 -8.47
CA PHE A 130 -10.93 4.25 -9.13
C PHE A 130 -9.46 4.47 -8.80
N CYS A 131 -9.09 4.41 -7.52
CA CYS A 131 -7.71 4.66 -7.07
C CYS A 131 -6.75 3.60 -7.61
N VAL A 132 -7.10 2.31 -7.52
CA VAL A 132 -6.28 1.21 -8.03
C VAL A 132 -6.06 1.37 -9.54
N LYS A 133 -7.12 1.64 -10.30
CA LYS A 133 -7.01 1.83 -11.75
C LYS A 133 -6.10 3.01 -12.10
N ALA A 134 -6.28 4.16 -11.44
CA ALA A 134 -5.50 5.37 -11.71
C ALA A 134 -4.00 5.15 -11.44
N HIS A 135 -3.62 4.63 -10.28
CA HIS A 135 -2.22 4.39 -9.94
C HIS A 135 -1.59 3.28 -10.78
N TYR A 136 -2.34 2.22 -11.08
CA TYR A 136 -1.88 1.14 -11.96
C TYR A 136 -1.57 1.66 -13.37
N GLU A 137 -2.47 2.44 -13.95
CA GLU A 137 -2.29 3.02 -15.29
C GLU A 137 -1.11 4.00 -15.35
N THR A 138 -0.95 4.85 -14.33
CA THR A 138 0.18 5.78 -14.23
C THR A 138 1.50 5.02 -14.16
N LEU A 139 1.62 4.02 -13.28
CA LEU A 139 2.84 3.21 -13.15
C LEU A 139 3.18 2.49 -14.45
N LYS A 140 2.19 1.88 -15.11
CA LYS A 140 2.40 1.13 -16.34
C LYS A 140 2.74 2.01 -17.53
N ASN A 141 1.99 3.09 -17.73
CA ASN A 141 2.02 3.86 -18.98
C ASN A 141 2.97 5.06 -18.92
N GLU A 142 3.23 5.61 -17.74
CA GLU A 142 4.06 6.80 -17.57
C GLU A 142 5.39 6.50 -16.87
N GLU A 143 5.41 5.59 -15.90
CA GLU A 143 6.60 5.29 -15.08
C GLU A 143 7.33 4.02 -15.51
N GLY A 144 6.85 3.33 -16.55
CA GLY A 144 7.55 2.19 -17.17
C GLY A 144 7.55 0.90 -16.34
N TYR A 145 6.64 0.74 -15.38
CA TYR A 145 6.53 -0.50 -14.61
C TYR A 145 6.05 -1.66 -15.48
N THR A 146 6.70 -2.81 -15.32
CA THR A 146 6.24 -4.06 -15.93
C THR A 146 5.02 -4.62 -15.20
N VAL A 147 4.27 -5.48 -15.88
CA VAL A 147 3.11 -6.16 -15.27
C VAL A 147 3.55 -7.05 -14.10
N GLU A 148 4.76 -7.62 -14.16
CA GLU A 148 5.35 -8.40 -13.07
C GLU A 148 5.61 -7.54 -11.83
N GLN A 149 6.13 -6.32 -11.99
CA GLN A 149 6.31 -5.38 -10.88
C GLN A 149 4.97 -4.95 -10.28
N LEU A 150 3.98 -4.67 -11.12
CA LEU A 150 2.63 -4.34 -10.66
C LEU A 150 1.96 -5.50 -9.94
N ARG A 151 2.14 -6.74 -10.43
CA ARG A 151 1.71 -7.95 -9.72
C ARG A 151 2.36 -8.04 -8.34
N ASP A 152 3.65 -7.75 -8.23
CA ASP A 152 4.37 -7.86 -6.96
C ASP A 152 3.92 -6.80 -5.94
N ILE A 153 3.54 -5.59 -6.37
CA ILE A 153 2.86 -4.63 -5.49
C ILE A 153 1.57 -5.23 -4.91
N GLY A 154 0.76 -5.85 -5.77
CA GLY A 154 -0.48 -6.50 -5.34
C GLY A 154 -0.24 -7.67 -4.37
N ARG A 155 0.80 -8.47 -4.60
CA ARG A 155 1.21 -9.57 -3.70
C ARG A 155 1.65 -9.05 -2.33
N ILE A 156 2.45 -7.98 -2.29
CA ILE A 156 2.88 -7.34 -1.04
C ILE A 156 1.64 -6.86 -0.26
N ALA A 157 0.76 -6.09 -0.91
CA ALA A 157 -0.45 -5.57 -0.27
C ALA A 157 -1.33 -6.71 0.29
N SER A 158 -1.50 -7.80 -0.46
CA SER A 158 -2.29 -8.96 -0.04
C SER A 158 -1.71 -9.66 1.17
N VAL A 159 -0.39 -9.89 1.19
CA VAL A 159 0.29 -10.57 2.30
C VAL A 159 0.32 -9.67 3.54
N MET A 160 0.59 -8.38 3.41
CA MET A 160 0.55 -7.43 4.52
C MET A 160 -0.86 -7.34 5.14
N ASN A 161 -1.90 -7.36 4.32
CA ASN A 161 -3.28 -7.43 4.82
C ASN A 161 -3.54 -8.75 5.59
N SER A 162 -3.05 -9.89 5.09
CA SER A 162 -3.17 -11.18 5.79
C SER A 162 -2.46 -11.15 7.15
N VAL A 163 -1.20 -10.68 7.18
CA VAL A 163 -0.42 -10.53 8.43
C VAL A 163 -1.17 -9.66 9.43
N ALA A 164 -1.65 -8.48 8.98
CA ALA A 164 -2.37 -7.55 9.84
C ALA A 164 -3.66 -8.15 10.40
N LYS A 165 -4.40 -8.93 9.62
CA LYS A 165 -5.64 -9.57 10.07
C LYS A 165 -5.40 -10.72 11.03
N VAL A 166 -4.38 -11.55 10.78
CA VAL A 166 -4.03 -12.67 11.68
C VAL A 166 -3.52 -12.17 13.02
N LEU A 167 -2.76 -11.07 13.04
CA LEU A 167 -2.17 -10.49 14.26
C LEU A 167 -3.00 -9.36 14.87
N ASN A 168 -4.26 -9.24 14.50
CA ASN A 168 -5.17 -8.20 15.03
C ASN A 168 -5.86 -8.62 16.34
N SER A 169 -5.48 -9.74 16.91
CA SER A 169 -5.98 -10.25 18.21
C SER A 169 -5.17 -9.74 19.38
#